data_77f91bda7e407b1f7d2c650b47c032d5
#
_entry.id   77f91bda7e407b1f7d2c650b47c032d5
#
_cell.length_a   1.000
_cell.length_b   1.000
_cell.length_c   1.000
_cell.angle_alpha   90.00
_cell.angle_beta   90.00
_cell.angle_gamma   90.00
#
_symmetry.space_group_name_H-M   'P 1'
#
loop_
_entity.id
_entity.type
_entity.pdbx_description
1 polymer ?
#
loop_
_entity_poly.entity_id
_entity_poly.type
_entity_poly.pdbx_seq_one_letter_code
_entity_poly.pdbx_strand_id
1 'polypeptide(L)'
;MNPRQLALAAWCLASPAEKAAQARALFASLDTAAINPAEVFTTATTVPGRPTLPRLVAPKEVPMRSPSTVEGRAALLHAVTHIEFNAINLALDAVWRFSDMPVAYYSDWLRVASEEALHFTLLREHLLTLGFDYGRFDAHDGLWAMTERTAHDITARMALVPRTLEARGLDAAPPMQAKLRQAGDLRAVEILGVILRDEVGHVAIGNHWYRWLCARDGLDPVALYGELATRFQAPRLRPPLNRAARLAAGFTESELALLMGECGSATLPMPPRGAEDVLVGLGTPS
;
A
#
# COMPACT_ATOMS: atom_id res chain seq x y z
N MET A 1 10.96 -2.69 -26.49
CA MET A 1 11.61 -2.17 -25.26
C MET A 1 10.94 -2.86 -24.08
N ASN A 2 11.71 -3.30 -23.07
CA ASN A 2 11.14 -3.99 -21.91
C ASN A 2 10.17 -3.07 -21.16
N PRO A 3 8.90 -3.48 -20.93
CA PRO A 3 7.91 -2.70 -20.17
C PRO A 3 8.39 -2.29 -18.76
N ARG A 4 9.27 -3.07 -18.12
CA ARG A 4 9.90 -2.77 -16.86
C ARG A 4 10.82 -1.54 -16.94
N GLN A 5 11.55 -1.38 -18.05
CA GLN A 5 12.37 -0.19 -18.31
C GLN A 5 11.49 1.06 -18.54
N LEU A 6 10.36 0.88 -19.24
CA LEU A 6 9.40 1.97 -19.43
C LEU A 6 8.74 2.38 -18.10
N ALA A 7 8.48 1.42 -17.20
CA ALA A 7 7.99 1.71 -15.85
C ALA A 7 9.00 2.55 -15.03
N LEU A 8 10.31 2.23 -15.13
CA LEU A 8 11.36 3.06 -14.51
C LEU A 8 11.38 4.47 -15.11
N ALA A 9 11.30 4.60 -16.43
CA ALA A 9 11.25 5.92 -17.07
C ALA A 9 10.03 6.75 -16.59
N ALA A 10 8.84 6.14 -16.53
CA ALA A 10 7.64 6.76 -16.00
C ALA A 10 7.79 7.14 -14.52
N TRP A 11 8.39 6.26 -13.72
CA TRP A 11 8.65 6.50 -12.29
C TRP A 11 9.55 7.72 -12.06
N CYS A 12 10.49 7.99 -12.96
CA CYS A 12 11.40 9.14 -12.90
C CYS A 12 10.73 10.48 -13.30
N LEU A 13 9.55 10.48 -13.92
CA LEU A 13 8.88 11.73 -14.30
C LEU A 13 8.49 12.55 -13.08
N ALA A 14 8.83 13.84 -13.08
CA ALA A 14 8.48 14.76 -11.99
C ALA A 14 7.07 15.31 -12.10
N SER A 15 6.54 15.44 -13.32
CA SER A 15 5.18 15.94 -13.58
C SER A 15 4.14 14.86 -13.23
N PRO A 16 3.21 15.10 -12.28
CA PRO A 16 2.19 14.12 -11.92
C PRO A 16 1.27 13.77 -13.08
N ALA A 17 0.90 14.76 -13.92
CA ALA A 17 0.04 14.54 -15.07
C ALA A 17 0.72 13.69 -16.15
N GLU A 18 1.99 13.97 -16.46
CA GLU A 18 2.76 13.17 -17.42
C GLU A 18 2.99 11.75 -16.91
N LYS A 19 3.32 11.59 -15.63
CA LYS A 19 3.47 10.27 -15.00
C LYS A 19 2.18 9.46 -15.08
N ALA A 20 1.04 10.05 -14.74
CA ALA A 20 -0.26 9.38 -14.83
C ALA A 20 -0.59 9.01 -16.29
N ALA A 21 -0.38 9.92 -17.23
CA ALA A 21 -0.59 9.64 -18.65
C ALA A 21 0.32 8.49 -19.15
N GLN A 22 1.59 8.50 -18.76
CA GLN A 22 2.55 7.47 -19.16
C GLN A 22 2.23 6.10 -18.54
N ALA A 23 1.82 6.04 -17.27
CA ALA A 23 1.41 4.80 -16.61
C ALA A 23 0.20 4.16 -17.32
N ARG A 24 -0.79 4.96 -17.69
CA ARG A 24 -1.97 4.51 -18.45
C ARG A 24 -1.60 4.04 -19.86
N ALA A 25 -0.77 4.81 -20.58
CA ALA A 25 -0.33 4.46 -21.92
C ALA A 25 0.49 3.14 -21.92
N LEU A 26 1.34 2.95 -20.93
CA LEU A 26 2.16 1.76 -20.77
C LEU A 26 1.30 0.51 -20.61
N PHE A 27 0.28 0.54 -19.78
CA PHE A 27 -0.64 -0.59 -19.62
C PHE A 27 -1.51 -0.81 -20.86
N ALA A 28 -2.03 0.26 -21.48
CA ALA A 28 -2.86 0.17 -22.67
C ALA A 28 -2.13 -0.45 -23.87
N SER A 29 -0.81 -0.27 -23.95
CA SER A 29 0.05 -0.83 -25.02
C SER A 29 0.90 -2.01 -24.57
N LEU A 30 0.54 -2.67 -23.45
CA LEU A 30 1.35 -3.72 -22.84
C LEU A 30 1.51 -4.92 -23.78
N ASP A 31 2.75 -5.20 -24.15
CA ASP A 31 3.17 -6.46 -24.76
C ASP A 31 3.86 -7.32 -23.68
N THR A 32 3.17 -8.34 -23.20
CA THR A 32 3.71 -9.23 -22.16
C THR A 32 4.88 -10.08 -22.66
N ALA A 33 4.99 -10.33 -23.98
CA ALA A 33 6.11 -11.05 -24.57
C ALA A 33 7.41 -10.23 -24.54
N ALA A 34 7.31 -8.90 -24.45
CA ALA A 34 8.47 -8.01 -24.32
C ALA A 34 9.00 -7.90 -22.89
N ILE A 35 8.31 -8.47 -21.90
CA ILE A 35 8.77 -8.46 -20.50
C ILE A 35 9.92 -9.44 -20.34
N ASN A 36 11.09 -8.94 -19.97
CA ASN A 36 12.22 -9.76 -19.52
C ASN A 36 12.34 -9.68 -17.98
N PRO A 37 11.90 -10.72 -17.25
CA PRO A 37 11.95 -10.72 -15.79
C PRO A 37 13.36 -10.67 -15.22
N ALA A 38 14.34 -11.25 -15.90
CA ALA A 38 15.72 -11.36 -15.41
C ALA A 38 16.53 -10.07 -15.57
N GLU A 39 16.05 -9.11 -16.36
CA GLU A 39 16.75 -7.84 -16.56
C GLU A 39 16.73 -7.00 -15.28
N VAL A 40 17.90 -6.51 -14.87
CA VAL A 40 18.06 -5.69 -13.65
C VAL A 40 18.25 -4.23 -14.06
N PHE A 41 17.45 -3.35 -13.47
CA PHE A 41 17.54 -1.92 -13.71
C PHE A 41 18.11 -1.18 -12.50
N THR A 42 18.84 -0.12 -12.77
CA THR A 42 19.39 0.77 -11.74
C THR A 42 19.00 2.22 -12.05
N THR A 43 18.93 3.03 -11.02
CA THR A 43 18.69 4.46 -11.13
C THR A 43 19.63 5.23 -10.20
N ALA A 44 19.95 6.48 -10.57
CA ALA A 44 20.80 7.35 -9.78
C ALA A 44 20.07 7.93 -8.54
N THR A 45 18.75 7.76 -8.45
CA THR A 45 17.93 8.26 -7.34
C THR A 45 17.21 7.12 -6.64
N THR A 46 17.05 7.25 -5.34
CA THR A 46 16.28 6.31 -4.48
C THR A 46 14.81 6.70 -4.35
N VAL A 47 14.44 7.89 -4.83
CA VAL A 47 13.08 8.43 -4.75
C VAL A 47 12.50 8.64 -6.14
N PRO A 48 11.17 8.50 -6.32
CA PRO A 48 10.51 8.76 -7.60
C PRO A 48 10.63 10.24 -7.98
N GLY A 49 10.51 10.51 -9.27
CA GLY A 49 10.34 11.89 -9.73
C GLY A 49 9.08 12.50 -9.08
N ARG A 50 9.22 13.70 -8.55
CA ARG A 50 8.15 14.42 -7.81
C ARG A 50 8.13 15.90 -8.18
N PRO A 51 6.95 16.54 -8.18
CA PRO A 51 6.86 17.99 -8.25
C PRO A 51 7.40 18.62 -6.95
N THR A 52 7.70 19.91 -6.99
CA THR A 52 8.12 20.66 -5.80
C THR A 52 7.02 20.83 -4.76
N LEU A 53 5.77 20.72 -5.16
CA LEU A 53 4.57 20.75 -4.33
C LEU A 53 3.73 19.48 -4.56
N PRO A 54 3.05 18.98 -3.54
CA PRO A 54 2.84 19.54 -2.19
C PRO A 54 4.11 19.53 -1.34
N ARG A 55 4.19 20.47 -0.38
CA ARG A 55 5.17 20.39 0.70
C ARG A 55 4.87 19.17 1.55
N LEU A 56 5.88 18.34 1.79
CA LEU A 56 5.75 17.15 2.63
C LEU A 56 6.08 17.50 4.09
N VAL A 57 5.15 17.16 4.97
CA VAL A 57 5.23 17.42 6.41
C VAL A 57 4.95 16.16 7.20
N ALA A 58 5.24 16.16 8.51
CA ALA A 58 4.86 15.03 9.35
C ALA A 58 3.32 14.87 9.41
N PRO A 59 2.78 13.64 9.50
CA PRO A 59 1.32 13.42 9.47
C PRO A 59 0.53 14.27 10.49
N LYS A 60 1.12 14.53 11.66
CA LYS A 60 0.52 15.36 12.72
C LYS A 60 0.49 16.87 12.38
N GLU A 61 1.27 17.31 11.41
CA GLU A 61 1.40 18.70 10.99
C GLU A 61 0.45 19.04 9.84
N VAL A 62 -0.17 18.05 9.21
CA VAL A 62 -1.19 18.28 8.18
C VAL A 62 -2.42 18.88 8.84
N PRO A 63 -2.83 20.12 8.46
CA PRO A 63 -3.96 20.77 9.10
C PRO A 63 -5.28 20.05 8.83
N MET A 64 -6.03 19.76 9.88
CA MET A 64 -7.39 19.24 9.74
C MET A 64 -8.37 20.37 9.40
N ARG A 65 -9.21 20.16 8.36
CA ARG A 65 -10.25 21.09 7.92
C ARG A 65 -11.60 20.41 7.88
N SER A 66 -12.67 21.17 8.12
CA SER A 66 -14.03 20.65 8.07
C SER A 66 -14.47 20.44 6.61
N PRO A 67 -14.95 19.24 6.22
CA PRO A 67 -15.50 19.01 4.88
C PRO A 67 -16.77 19.80 4.56
N SER A 68 -17.38 20.48 5.55
CA SER A 68 -18.54 21.34 5.33
C SER A 68 -18.21 22.59 4.48
N THR A 69 -16.94 23.02 4.47
CA THR A 69 -16.47 24.12 3.63
C THR A 69 -15.88 23.61 2.31
N VAL A 70 -15.91 24.45 1.27
CA VAL A 70 -15.29 24.09 -0.03
C VAL A 70 -13.81 23.82 0.13
N GLU A 71 -13.08 24.67 0.86
CA GLU A 71 -11.65 24.48 1.12
C GLU A 71 -11.38 23.18 1.92
N GLY A 72 -12.22 22.85 2.90
CA GLY A 72 -12.07 21.64 3.68
C GLY A 72 -12.31 20.36 2.86
N ARG A 73 -13.30 20.38 1.94
CA ARG A 73 -13.50 19.29 0.98
C ARG A 73 -12.31 19.17 0.05
N ALA A 74 -11.85 20.29 -0.51
CA ALA A 74 -10.67 20.30 -1.37
C ALA A 74 -9.43 19.77 -0.67
N ALA A 75 -9.19 20.13 0.59
CA ALA A 75 -8.07 19.61 1.38
C ALA A 75 -8.17 18.09 1.63
N LEU A 76 -9.37 17.58 1.92
CA LEU A 76 -9.62 16.15 2.06
C LEU A 76 -9.36 15.39 0.75
N LEU A 77 -9.91 15.87 -0.36
CA LEU A 77 -9.72 15.26 -1.68
C LEU A 77 -8.26 15.37 -2.15
N HIS A 78 -7.59 16.48 -1.87
CA HIS A 78 -6.16 16.63 -2.15
C HIS A 78 -5.31 15.60 -1.40
N ALA A 79 -5.63 15.31 -0.13
CA ALA A 79 -4.93 14.28 0.63
C ALA A 79 -5.10 12.89 -0.02
N VAL A 80 -6.31 12.56 -0.50
CA VAL A 80 -6.53 11.32 -1.26
C VAL A 80 -5.77 11.37 -2.58
N THR A 81 -5.84 12.48 -3.35
CA THR A 81 -5.08 12.64 -4.60
C THR A 81 -3.58 12.40 -4.40
N HIS A 82 -3.03 12.81 -3.25
CA HIS A 82 -1.63 12.56 -2.93
C HIS A 82 -1.35 11.09 -2.62
N ILE A 83 -2.29 10.39 -2.00
CA ILE A 83 -2.19 8.93 -1.80
C ILE A 83 -2.16 8.23 -3.16
N GLU A 84 -3.09 8.55 -4.08
CA GLU A 84 -3.13 7.96 -5.42
C GLU A 84 -1.85 8.25 -6.23
N PHE A 85 -1.31 9.49 -6.12
CA PHE A 85 -0.02 9.80 -6.76
C PHE A 85 1.13 8.93 -6.22
N ASN A 86 1.16 8.67 -4.91
CA ASN A 86 2.13 7.75 -4.33
C ASN A 86 1.85 6.30 -4.72
N ALA A 87 0.58 5.92 -4.90
CA ALA A 87 0.18 4.60 -5.36
C ALA A 87 0.66 4.33 -6.81
N ILE A 88 0.59 5.33 -7.71
CA ILE A 88 1.25 5.24 -9.03
C ILE A 88 2.76 4.95 -8.86
N ASN A 89 3.43 5.70 -7.99
CA ASN A 89 4.87 5.54 -7.78
C ASN A 89 5.23 4.15 -7.24
N LEU A 90 4.49 3.64 -6.26
CA LEU A 90 4.79 2.33 -5.67
C LEU A 90 4.49 1.17 -6.62
N ALA A 91 3.45 1.29 -7.46
CA ALA A 91 3.13 0.28 -8.45
C ALA A 91 4.18 0.22 -9.57
N LEU A 92 4.60 1.39 -10.09
CA LEU A 92 5.71 1.47 -11.05
C LEU A 92 7.02 0.96 -10.42
N ASP A 93 7.28 1.28 -9.14
CA ASP A 93 8.46 0.78 -8.39
C ASP A 93 8.44 -0.74 -8.27
N ALA A 94 7.30 -1.36 -8.00
CA ALA A 94 7.16 -2.80 -7.94
C ALA A 94 7.51 -3.48 -9.28
N VAL A 95 7.16 -2.84 -10.40
CA VAL A 95 7.44 -3.35 -11.74
C VAL A 95 8.94 -3.31 -12.08
N TRP A 96 9.59 -2.17 -11.89
CA TRP A 96 10.97 -2.03 -12.34
C TRP A 96 12.00 -2.61 -11.37
N ARG A 97 11.74 -2.50 -10.06
CA ARG A 97 12.70 -2.82 -9.00
C ARG A 97 12.96 -4.31 -8.82
N PHE A 98 11.92 -5.11 -8.81
CA PHE A 98 12.04 -6.54 -8.48
C PHE A 98 12.18 -7.38 -9.76
N SER A 99 13.34 -8.04 -9.92
CA SER A 99 13.60 -9.01 -10.98
C SER A 99 13.11 -10.42 -10.61
N ASP A 100 13.15 -11.31 -11.59
CA ASP A 100 12.91 -12.74 -11.45
C ASP A 100 11.52 -13.14 -10.91
N MET A 101 10.54 -12.23 -11.06
CA MET A 101 9.14 -12.53 -10.79
C MET A 101 8.45 -13.09 -12.07
N PRO A 102 7.37 -13.87 -11.93
CA PRO A 102 6.57 -14.28 -13.08
C PRO A 102 6.07 -13.09 -13.90
N VAL A 103 5.93 -13.26 -15.22
CA VAL A 103 5.43 -12.19 -16.12
C VAL A 103 4.08 -11.62 -15.63
N ALA A 104 3.22 -12.46 -15.07
CA ALA A 104 1.93 -12.03 -14.50
C ALA A 104 2.08 -10.99 -13.39
N TYR A 105 3.13 -11.06 -12.57
CA TYR A 105 3.43 -10.06 -11.55
C TYR A 105 3.56 -8.66 -12.14
N TYR A 106 4.31 -8.53 -13.19
CA TYR A 106 4.53 -7.23 -13.84
C TYR A 106 3.27 -6.72 -14.53
N SER A 107 2.50 -7.61 -15.16
CA SER A 107 1.21 -7.24 -15.76
C SER A 107 0.21 -6.75 -14.72
N ASP A 108 0.15 -7.42 -13.57
CA ASP A 108 -0.73 -7.03 -12.47
C ASP A 108 -0.36 -5.64 -11.93
N TRP A 109 0.94 -5.40 -11.65
CA TRP A 109 1.37 -4.11 -11.12
C TRP A 109 1.32 -2.97 -12.15
N LEU A 110 1.45 -3.26 -13.45
CA LEU A 110 1.20 -2.27 -14.50
C LEU A 110 -0.28 -1.91 -14.59
N ARG A 111 -1.19 -2.88 -14.38
CA ARG A 111 -2.62 -2.62 -14.28
C ARG A 111 -2.91 -1.71 -13.08
N VAL A 112 -2.39 -2.04 -11.90
CA VAL A 112 -2.51 -1.19 -10.71
C VAL A 112 -2.03 0.23 -11.00
N ALA A 113 -0.82 0.40 -11.56
CA ALA A 113 -0.29 1.72 -11.90
C ALA A 113 -1.22 2.52 -12.84
N SER A 114 -1.89 1.85 -13.78
CA SER A 114 -2.84 2.47 -14.70
C SER A 114 -4.14 2.88 -14.01
N GLU A 115 -4.67 2.05 -13.11
CA GLU A 115 -5.89 2.32 -12.35
C GLU A 115 -5.65 3.46 -11.34
N GLU A 116 -4.51 3.46 -10.63
CA GLU A 116 -4.11 4.55 -9.74
C GLU A 116 -3.92 5.89 -10.49
N ALA A 117 -3.38 5.82 -11.70
CA ALA A 117 -3.28 7.00 -12.57
C ALA A 117 -4.66 7.54 -13.01
N LEU A 118 -5.65 6.67 -13.18
CA LEU A 118 -7.04 7.08 -13.39
C LEU A 118 -7.62 7.75 -12.13
N HIS A 119 -7.43 7.14 -10.96
CA HIS A 119 -7.89 7.69 -9.67
C HIS A 119 -7.32 9.09 -9.42
N PHE A 120 -6.00 9.24 -9.58
CA PHE A 120 -5.33 10.54 -9.49
C PHE A 120 -5.96 11.57 -10.44
N THR A 121 -6.20 11.18 -11.69
CA THR A 121 -6.75 12.08 -12.71
C THR A 121 -8.16 12.53 -12.34
N LEU A 122 -9.06 11.60 -11.96
CA LEU A 122 -10.44 11.90 -11.56
C LEU A 122 -10.50 12.85 -10.36
N LEU A 123 -9.67 12.60 -9.35
CA LEU A 123 -9.60 13.44 -8.15
C LEU A 123 -9.05 14.82 -8.47
N ARG A 124 -7.99 14.93 -9.28
CA ARG A 124 -7.41 16.20 -9.67
C ARG A 124 -8.38 17.04 -10.51
N GLU A 125 -9.06 16.41 -11.47
CA GLU A 125 -10.08 17.08 -12.27
C GLU A 125 -11.21 17.63 -11.39
N HIS A 126 -11.64 16.86 -10.39
CA HIS A 126 -12.65 17.34 -9.45
C HIS A 126 -12.13 18.48 -8.55
N LEU A 127 -10.88 18.40 -8.07
CA LEU A 127 -10.25 19.50 -7.33
C LEU A 127 -10.26 20.81 -8.13
N LEU A 128 -9.99 20.75 -9.44
CA LEU A 128 -10.02 21.94 -10.32
C LEU A 128 -11.43 22.56 -10.36
N THR A 129 -12.50 21.77 -10.32
CA THR A 129 -13.89 22.30 -10.25
C THR A 129 -14.19 23.01 -8.93
N LEU A 130 -13.46 22.68 -7.86
CA LEU A 130 -13.55 23.35 -6.56
C LEU A 130 -12.66 24.60 -6.47
N GLY A 131 -11.90 24.92 -7.53
CA GLY A 131 -10.98 26.07 -7.57
C GLY A 131 -9.58 25.77 -6.99
N PHE A 132 -9.22 24.50 -6.84
CA PHE A 132 -7.92 24.08 -6.29
C PHE A 132 -7.23 23.11 -7.25
N ASP A 133 -5.91 22.96 -7.14
CA ASP A 133 -5.15 21.95 -7.88
C ASP A 133 -4.29 21.13 -6.92
N TYR A 134 -3.80 19.99 -7.40
CA TYR A 134 -2.83 19.18 -6.71
C TYR A 134 -1.56 19.98 -6.41
N GLY A 135 -1.07 19.87 -5.17
CA GLY A 135 0.05 20.68 -4.67
C GLY A 135 -0.37 21.87 -3.81
N ARG A 136 -1.67 22.23 -3.75
CA ARG A 136 -2.16 23.41 -3.01
C ARG A 136 -2.07 23.26 -1.49
N PHE A 137 -2.22 22.06 -0.95
CA PHE A 137 -2.20 21.78 0.48
C PHE A 137 -0.98 20.94 0.84
N ASP A 138 -0.51 21.04 2.08
CA ASP A 138 0.53 20.16 2.60
C ASP A 138 0.06 18.70 2.62
N ALA A 139 0.99 17.78 2.45
CA ALA A 139 0.73 16.35 2.46
C ALA A 139 1.77 15.59 3.29
N HIS A 140 1.58 14.31 3.54
CA HIS A 140 2.56 13.47 4.22
C HIS A 140 2.93 12.26 3.38
N ASP A 141 4.15 11.78 3.54
CA ASP A 141 4.73 10.73 2.69
C ASP A 141 4.67 9.32 3.30
N GLY A 142 3.70 9.07 4.16
CA GLY A 142 3.64 7.82 4.94
C GLY A 142 3.57 6.55 4.09
N LEU A 143 2.91 6.58 2.93
CA LEU A 143 2.81 5.45 2.02
C LEU A 143 4.18 5.19 1.35
N TRP A 144 4.81 6.24 0.81
CA TRP A 144 6.12 6.11 0.18
C TRP A 144 7.20 5.69 1.18
N ALA A 145 7.18 6.21 2.41
CA ALA A 145 8.15 5.86 3.44
C ALA A 145 8.20 4.35 3.76
N MET A 146 7.07 3.64 3.69
CA MET A 146 7.05 2.18 3.82
C MET A 146 7.56 1.51 2.54
N THR A 147 7.22 2.04 1.38
CA THR A 147 7.72 1.57 0.08
C THR A 147 9.25 1.63 0.03
N GLU A 148 9.85 2.72 0.47
CA GLU A 148 11.29 2.90 0.54
C GLU A 148 11.95 1.93 1.53
N ARG A 149 11.39 1.80 2.74
CA ARG A 149 11.89 0.84 3.75
C ARG A 149 11.92 -0.61 3.26
N THR A 150 10.98 -0.99 2.41
CA THR A 150 10.84 -2.34 1.85
C THR A 150 11.48 -2.49 0.46
N ALA A 151 12.28 -1.53 0.00
CA ALA A 151 12.86 -1.50 -1.35
C ALA A 151 13.77 -2.70 -1.69
N HIS A 152 14.32 -3.35 -0.67
CA HIS A 152 15.26 -4.48 -0.79
C HIS A 152 14.63 -5.84 -0.47
N ASP A 153 13.34 -5.88 -0.14
CA ASP A 153 12.64 -7.09 0.29
C ASP A 153 11.23 -7.13 -0.33
N ILE A 154 11.08 -7.91 -1.40
CA ILE A 154 9.81 -8.02 -2.13
C ILE A 154 8.71 -8.62 -1.26
N THR A 155 9.04 -9.57 -0.38
CA THR A 155 8.06 -10.22 0.50
C THR A 155 7.53 -9.23 1.53
N ALA A 156 8.43 -8.45 2.14
CA ALA A 156 8.04 -7.35 3.03
C ALA A 156 7.24 -6.27 2.27
N ARG A 157 7.62 -5.94 1.03
CA ARG A 157 6.89 -5.00 0.17
C ARG A 157 5.44 -5.44 -0.03
N MET A 158 5.19 -6.68 -0.42
CA MET A 158 3.85 -7.22 -0.66
C MET A 158 3.04 -7.30 0.64
N ALA A 159 3.67 -7.67 1.75
CA ALA A 159 3.02 -7.72 3.05
C ALA A 159 2.60 -6.36 3.59
N LEU A 160 3.47 -5.34 3.45
CA LEU A 160 3.34 -4.09 4.23
C LEU A 160 2.81 -2.91 3.42
N VAL A 161 2.94 -2.91 2.11
CA VAL A 161 2.44 -1.83 1.27
C VAL A 161 1.02 -2.15 0.78
N PRO A 162 0.76 -3.04 -0.19
CA PRO A 162 -0.61 -3.27 -0.65
C PRO A 162 -1.49 -3.92 0.42
N ARG A 163 -1.02 -5.00 1.03
CA ARG A 163 -1.81 -5.76 2.01
C ARG A 163 -2.09 -4.98 3.30
N THR A 164 -1.23 -4.05 3.70
CA THR A 164 -1.37 -3.30 4.96
C THR A 164 -1.80 -1.86 4.74
N LEU A 165 -1.03 -1.08 3.98
CA LEU A 165 -1.27 0.36 3.87
C LEU A 165 -2.39 0.70 2.90
N GLU A 166 -2.43 0.11 1.70
CA GLU A 166 -3.52 0.33 0.74
C GLU A 166 -4.83 -0.28 1.25
N ALA A 167 -4.79 -1.46 1.87
CA ALA A 167 -5.98 -2.04 2.50
C ALA A 167 -6.67 -1.14 3.55
N ARG A 168 -6.00 -0.10 4.07
CA ARG A 168 -6.63 0.94 4.90
C ARG A 168 -7.58 1.82 4.09
N GLY A 169 -7.35 1.94 2.78
CA GLY A 169 -8.28 2.60 1.86
C GLY A 169 -9.65 1.94 1.85
N LEU A 170 -9.70 0.60 1.91
CA LEU A 170 -10.96 -0.15 2.00
C LEU A 170 -11.80 0.24 3.21
N ASP A 171 -11.14 0.54 4.34
CA ASP A 171 -11.80 0.91 5.59
C ASP A 171 -12.17 2.40 5.63
N ALA A 172 -11.31 3.26 5.06
CA ALA A 172 -11.45 4.72 5.11
C ALA A 172 -12.47 5.27 4.11
N ALA A 173 -12.65 4.62 2.96
CA ALA A 173 -13.51 5.14 1.88
C ALA A 173 -14.99 5.27 2.29
N PRO A 174 -15.67 4.28 2.92
CA PRO A 174 -17.09 4.43 3.28
C PRO A 174 -17.40 5.61 4.21
N PRO A 175 -16.69 5.82 5.35
CA PRO A 175 -16.95 6.98 6.19
C PRO A 175 -16.60 8.31 5.52
N MET A 176 -15.61 8.33 4.61
CA MET A 176 -15.28 9.50 3.82
C MET A 176 -16.39 9.84 2.82
N GLN A 177 -16.93 8.84 2.12
CA GLN A 177 -18.10 9.01 1.23
C GLN A 177 -19.32 9.54 2.01
N ALA A 178 -19.56 9.05 3.22
CA ALA A 178 -20.66 9.54 4.06
C ALA A 178 -20.52 11.05 4.38
N LYS A 179 -19.31 11.49 4.77
CA LYS A 179 -19.02 12.91 5.03
C LYS A 179 -19.20 13.79 3.79
N LEU A 180 -18.72 13.33 2.64
CA LEU A 180 -18.82 14.08 1.37
C LEU A 180 -20.29 14.15 0.89
N ARG A 181 -21.07 13.08 1.09
CA ARG A 181 -22.52 13.08 0.80
C ARG A 181 -23.25 14.09 1.66
N GLN A 182 -22.94 14.15 2.97
CA GLN A 182 -23.50 15.15 3.88
C GLN A 182 -23.12 16.59 3.48
N ALA A 183 -21.93 16.77 2.92
CA ALA A 183 -21.48 18.06 2.40
C ALA A 183 -22.03 18.41 1.01
N GLY A 184 -22.84 17.53 0.39
CA GLY A 184 -23.44 17.74 -0.94
C GLY A 184 -22.50 17.48 -2.11
N ASP A 185 -21.31 16.93 -1.87
CA ASP A 185 -20.32 16.65 -2.94
C ASP A 185 -20.52 15.23 -3.51
N LEU A 186 -21.58 15.06 -4.31
CA LEU A 186 -21.94 13.78 -4.89
C LEU A 186 -20.89 13.29 -5.90
N ARG A 187 -20.22 14.21 -6.60
CA ARG A 187 -19.17 13.81 -7.54
C ARG A 187 -17.99 13.17 -6.84
N ALA A 188 -17.55 13.71 -5.72
CA ALA A 188 -16.50 13.10 -4.91
C ALA A 188 -16.93 11.72 -4.38
N VAL A 189 -18.20 11.54 -4.01
CA VAL A 189 -18.75 10.22 -3.59
C VAL A 189 -18.65 9.19 -4.72
N GLU A 190 -18.99 9.57 -5.96
CA GLU A 190 -18.86 8.70 -7.14
C GLU A 190 -17.40 8.31 -7.39
N ILE A 191 -16.47 9.28 -7.36
CA ILE A 191 -15.04 9.03 -7.57
C ILE A 191 -14.51 8.06 -6.51
N LEU A 192 -14.80 8.28 -5.22
CA LEU A 192 -14.42 7.36 -4.16
C LEU A 192 -15.07 5.98 -4.30
N GLY A 193 -16.23 5.89 -4.96
CA GLY A 193 -16.86 4.61 -5.31
C GLY A 193 -16.07 3.84 -6.36
N VAL A 194 -15.52 4.53 -7.37
CA VAL A 194 -14.61 3.94 -8.36
C VAL A 194 -13.35 3.44 -7.67
N ILE A 195 -12.70 4.30 -6.87
CA ILE A 195 -11.49 3.96 -6.13
C ILE A 195 -11.71 2.73 -5.26
N LEU A 196 -12.74 2.71 -4.41
CA LEU A 196 -13.01 1.58 -3.51
C LEU A 196 -13.21 0.26 -4.27
N ARG A 197 -13.88 0.29 -5.42
CA ARG A 197 -14.08 -0.89 -6.26
C ARG A 197 -12.75 -1.45 -6.76
N ASP A 198 -11.88 -0.59 -7.28
CA ASP A 198 -10.61 -0.98 -7.88
C ASP A 198 -9.59 -1.38 -6.80
N GLU A 199 -9.59 -0.71 -5.65
CA GLU A 199 -8.76 -1.01 -4.47
C GLU A 199 -8.95 -2.44 -3.93
N VAL A 200 -10.16 -3.00 -4.01
CA VAL A 200 -10.37 -4.42 -3.69
C VAL A 200 -9.49 -5.30 -4.57
N GLY A 201 -9.36 -4.97 -5.86
CA GLY A 201 -8.48 -5.67 -6.80
C GLY A 201 -6.98 -5.47 -6.49
N HIS A 202 -6.57 -4.24 -6.17
CA HIS A 202 -5.18 -3.92 -5.83
C HIS A 202 -4.70 -4.68 -4.59
N VAL A 203 -5.51 -4.67 -3.55
CA VAL A 203 -5.23 -5.42 -2.31
C VAL A 203 -5.25 -6.94 -2.57
N ALA A 204 -6.14 -7.44 -3.45
CA ALA A 204 -6.15 -8.85 -3.84
C ALA A 204 -4.87 -9.26 -4.56
N ILE A 205 -4.33 -8.41 -5.45
CA ILE A 205 -3.03 -8.60 -6.10
C ILE A 205 -1.91 -8.66 -5.05
N GLY A 206 -1.90 -7.73 -4.11
CA GLY A 206 -0.93 -7.73 -3.01
C GLY A 206 -0.98 -9.01 -2.16
N ASN A 207 -2.19 -9.46 -1.79
CA ASN A 207 -2.42 -10.70 -1.05
C ASN A 207 -1.98 -11.94 -1.86
N HIS A 208 -2.26 -11.97 -3.16
CA HIS A 208 -1.86 -13.06 -4.06
C HIS A 208 -0.34 -13.20 -4.09
N TRP A 209 0.38 -12.11 -4.40
CA TRP A 209 1.83 -12.13 -4.55
C TRP A 209 2.55 -12.33 -3.22
N TYR A 210 2.02 -11.82 -2.12
CA TYR A 210 2.55 -12.13 -0.80
C TYR A 210 2.51 -13.62 -0.50
N ARG A 211 1.34 -14.27 -0.72
CA ARG A 211 1.20 -15.71 -0.48
C ARG A 211 2.01 -16.54 -1.47
N TRP A 212 2.10 -16.10 -2.72
CA TRP A 212 2.95 -16.77 -3.72
C TRP A 212 4.41 -16.77 -3.29
N LEU A 213 4.94 -15.63 -2.81
CA LEU A 213 6.30 -15.53 -2.28
C LEU A 213 6.50 -16.42 -1.05
N CYS A 214 5.58 -16.41 -0.11
CA CYS A 214 5.63 -17.30 1.06
C CYS A 214 5.67 -18.77 0.64
N ALA A 215 4.81 -19.17 -0.30
CA ALA A 215 4.78 -20.57 -0.78
C ALA A 215 6.06 -20.95 -1.52
N ARG A 216 6.62 -20.05 -2.35
CA ARG A 216 7.91 -20.25 -3.04
C ARG A 216 9.04 -20.52 -2.03
N ASP A 217 9.06 -19.79 -0.93
CA ASP A 217 10.15 -19.81 0.05
C ASP A 217 9.86 -20.74 1.25
N GLY A 218 8.73 -21.48 1.23
CA GLY A 218 8.36 -22.44 2.29
C GLY A 218 8.00 -21.78 3.63
N LEU A 219 7.47 -20.55 3.60
CA LEU A 219 7.17 -19.72 4.78
C LEU A 219 5.67 -19.72 5.10
N ASP A 220 5.32 -19.67 6.38
CA ASP A 220 3.94 -19.47 6.81
C ASP A 220 3.56 -17.98 6.69
N PRO A 221 2.55 -17.63 5.88
CA PRO A 221 2.21 -16.22 5.62
C PRO A 221 1.65 -15.49 6.85
N VAL A 222 1.05 -16.20 7.80
CA VAL A 222 0.46 -15.58 8.99
C VAL A 222 1.56 -15.26 10.01
N ALA A 223 2.44 -16.20 10.29
CA ALA A 223 3.58 -16.01 11.19
C ALA A 223 4.53 -14.94 10.65
N LEU A 224 4.92 -15.05 9.38
CA LEU A 224 5.83 -14.11 8.72
C LEU A 224 5.27 -12.67 8.71
N TYR A 225 3.96 -12.50 8.51
CA TYR A 225 3.35 -11.15 8.53
C TYR A 225 3.58 -10.45 9.87
N GLY A 226 3.41 -11.17 10.99
CA GLY A 226 3.64 -10.61 12.33
C GLY A 226 5.10 -10.17 12.54
N GLU A 227 6.06 -10.98 12.06
CA GLU A 227 7.48 -10.65 12.11
C GLU A 227 7.82 -9.42 11.27
N LEU A 228 7.34 -9.37 10.03
CA LEU A 228 7.56 -8.24 9.12
C LEU A 228 6.91 -6.96 9.66
N ALA A 229 5.68 -7.03 10.16
CA ALA A 229 5.00 -5.89 10.75
C ALA A 229 5.78 -5.31 11.94
N THR A 230 6.37 -6.16 12.76
CA THR A 230 7.21 -5.74 13.89
C THR A 230 8.54 -5.17 13.41
N ARG A 231 9.26 -5.88 12.54
CA ARG A 231 10.57 -5.48 12.01
C ARG A 231 10.54 -4.12 11.30
N PHE A 232 9.53 -3.87 10.48
CA PHE A 232 9.37 -2.65 9.70
C PHE A 232 8.50 -1.59 10.40
N GLN A 233 8.07 -1.84 11.64
CA GLN A 233 7.25 -0.92 12.43
C GLN A 233 5.97 -0.49 11.66
N ALA A 234 5.25 -1.49 11.11
CA ALA A 234 4.03 -1.24 10.38
C ALA A 234 2.96 -0.62 11.31
N PRO A 235 2.15 0.31 10.81
CA PRO A 235 1.11 0.92 11.62
C PRO A 235 0.04 -0.11 11.97
N ARG A 236 -0.40 -0.09 13.24
CA ARG A 236 -1.49 -0.96 13.70
C ARG A 236 -2.78 -0.62 12.98
N LEU A 237 -3.56 -1.64 12.68
CA LEU A 237 -4.92 -1.48 12.18
C LEU A 237 -5.80 -0.78 13.24
N ARG A 238 -6.73 0.04 12.76
CA ARG A 238 -7.69 0.74 13.60
C ARG A 238 -9.11 0.38 13.16
N PRO A 239 -9.92 -0.23 14.02
CA PRO A 239 -11.33 -0.49 13.71
C PRO A 239 -12.11 0.82 13.49
N PRO A 240 -13.28 0.77 12.79
CA PRO A 240 -13.90 -0.43 12.21
C PRO A 240 -13.26 -0.83 10.88
N LEU A 241 -13.23 -2.14 10.58
CA LEU A 241 -12.79 -2.66 9.31
C LEU A 241 -13.99 -2.85 8.35
N ASN A 242 -13.78 -2.59 7.08
CA ASN A 242 -14.68 -2.98 6.01
C ASN A 242 -14.48 -4.48 5.71
N ARG A 243 -15.05 -5.35 6.56
CA ARG A 243 -14.88 -6.81 6.47
C ARG A 243 -15.25 -7.35 5.09
N ALA A 244 -16.35 -6.86 4.51
CA ALA A 244 -16.81 -7.32 3.19
C ALA A 244 -15.76 -7.03 2.09
N ALA A 245 -15.23 -5.81 2.03
CA ALA A 245 -14.20 -5.45 1.07
C ALA A 245 -12.89 -6.20 1.31
N ARG A 246 -12.49 -6.39 2.57
CA ARG A 246 -11.28 -7.15 2.91
C ARG A 246 -11.39 -8.64 2.55
N LEU A 247 -12.54 -9.27 2.80
CA LEU A 247 -12.79 -10.65 2.39
C LEU A 247 -12.79 -10.77 0.85
N ALA A 248 -13.43 -9.83 0.15
CA ALA A 248 -13.39 -9.76 -1.32
C ALA A 248 -11.96 -9.57 -1.86
N ALA A 249 -11.10 -8.84 -1.12
CA ALA A 249 -9.68 -8.69 -1.42
C ALA A 249 -8.83 -9.91 -1.00
N GLY A 250 -9.45 -11.00 -0.56
CA GLY A 250 -8.78 -12.27 -0.29
C GLY A 250 -8.21 -12.42 1.13
N PHE A 251 -8.54 -11.56 2.08
CA PHE A 251 -8.27 -11.87 3.49
C PHE A 251 -9.16 -13.02 3.96
N THR A 252 -8.67 -13.84 4.85
CA THR A 252 -9.46 -14.88 5.54
C THR A 252 -10.07 -14.31 6.83
N GLU A 253 -11.14 -14.95 7.32
CA GLU A 253 -11.74 -14.58 8.60
C GLU A 253 -10.75 -14.69 9.76
N SER A 254 -9.90 -15.74 9.76
CA SER A 254 -8.85 -15.91 10.77
C SER A 254 -7.80 -14.81 10.72
N GLU A 255 -7.38 -14.37 9.53
CA GLU A 255 -6.47 -13.23 9.37
C GLU A 255 -7.10 -11.93 9.89
N LEU A 256 -8.39 -11.70 9.62
CA LEU A 256 -9.09 -10.52 10.13
C LEU A 256 -9.22 -10.53 11.65
N ALA A 257 -9.53 -11.68 12.24
CA ALA A 257 -9.59 -11.84 13.69
C ALA A 257 -8.23 -11.57 14.36
N LEU A 258 -7.13 -12.06 13.78
CA LEU A 258 -5.77 -11.76 14.24
C LEU A 258 -5.45 -10.26 14.15
N LEU A 259 -5.78 -9.64 13.03
CA LEU A 259 -5.57 -8.20 12.83
C LEU A 259 -6.38 -7.33 13.80
N MET A 260 -7.53 -7.80 14.24
CA MET A 260 -8.39 -7.14 15.24
C MET A 260 -7.95 -7.41 16.68
N GLY A 261 -7.03 -8.36 16.91
CA GLY A 261 -6.66 -8.81 18.25
C GLY A 261 -7.76 -9.64 18.92
N GLU A 262 -8.70 -10.20 18.14
CA GLU A 262 -9.83 -11.00 18.61
C GLU A 262 -9.43 -12.47 18.88
N CYS A 263 -8.28 -12.92 18.36
CA CYS A 263 -7.70 -14.20 18.77
C CYS A 263 -7.16 -14.05 20.18
N GLY A 264 -7.94 -14.52 21.15
CA GLY A 264 -7.47 -14.72 22.50
C GLY A 264 -6.17 -15.50 22.47
N SER A 265 -5.20 -15.05 23.25
CA SER A 265 -3.97 -15.73 23.59
C SER A 265 -4.23 -17.25 23.71
N ALA A 266 -3.97 -17.99 22.64
CA ALA A 266 -3.69 -19.41 22.80
C ALA A 266 -2.39 -19.45 23.59
N THR A 267 -2.50 -19.54 24.90
CA THR A 267 -1.43 -19.91 25.81
C THR A 267 -0.83 -21.18 25.25
N LEU A 268 0.35 -21.07 24.66
CA LEU A 268 1.20 -22.22 24.45
C LEU A 268 1.27 -22.94 25.82
N PRO A 269 0.97 -24.23 25.91
CA PRO A 269 1.11 -24.97 27.16
C PRO A 269 2.56 -24.82 27.61
N MET A 270 2.77 -24.19 28.75
CA MET A 270 4.07 -24.19 29.42
C MET A 270 4.50 -25.65 29.58
N PRO A 271 5.75 -26.00 29.25
CA PRO A 271 6.25 -27.32 29.58
C PRO A 271 6.13 -27.54 31.10
N PRO A 272 5.81 -28.74 31.57
CA PRO A 272 5.63 -28.98 32.98
C PRO A 272 6.91 -28.65 33.73
N ARG A 273 6.81 -27.82 34.77
CA ARG A 273 7.84 -27.65 35.77
C ARG A 273 7.94 -29.00 36.52
N GLY A 274 9.00 -29.71 36.27
CA GLY A 274 9.25 -30.96 36.98
C GLY A 274 10.67 -31.40 36.84
N ALA A 275 11.33 -31.45 38.01
CA ALA A 275 12.59 -32.12 38.32
C ALA A 275 13.87 -31.24 38.26
N GLU A 276 13.95 -30.27 39.15
CA GLU A 276 15.21 -29.94 39.79
C GLU A 276 14.99 -29.97 41.29
N ASP A 277 15.13 -31.15 41.85
CA ASP A 277 15.47 -31.40 43.25
C ASP A 277 15.88 -32.89 43.33
N VAL A 278 17.14 -33.14 43.43
CA VAL A 278 17.84 -34.20 44.12
C VAL A 278 19.29 -34.23 43.59
N LEU A 279 20.18 -33.58 44.27
CA LEU A 279 21.49 -34.14 44.67
C LEU A 279 22.28 -33.07 45.45
N VAL A 280 21.98 -33.07 46.74
CA VAL A 280 22.90 -32.55 47.74
C VAL A 280 23.79 -33.74 48.14
N GLY A 281 25.09 -33.50 48.20
CA GLY A 281 25.94 -34.26 49.08
C GLY A 281 27.20 -34.89 48.50
N LEU A 282 28.28 -34.54 49.16
CA LEU A 282 29.61 -35.15 49.21
C LEU A 282 30.66 -34.37 48.41
N GLY A 283 31.51 -33.52 49.01
CA GLY A 283 32.47 -33.86 49.99
C GLY A 283 33.82 -33.38 49.51
N THR A 284 34.36 -32.29 50.04
CA THR A 284 35.81 -32.02 50.02
C THR A 284 36.55 -33.02 50.83
N PRO A 285 37.83 -33.42 50.58
CA PRO A 285 38.92 -32.59 51.14
C PRO A 285 40.24 -32.58 50.32
N SER A 286 40.98 -31.62 50.55
CA SER A 286 42.43 -31.41 50.66
C SER A 286 42.95 -30.34 49.74
#